data_0060010e9ddcb474bd7c4b2d8a7b37d2
#
_entry.id   0060010e9ddcb474bd7c4b2d8a7b37d2
#
_cell.length_a   1.000
_cell.length_b   1.000
_cell.length_c   1.000
_cell.angle_alpha   90.00
_cell.angle_beta   90.00
_cell.angle_gamma   90.00
#
_symmetry.space_group_name_H-M   'P 1'
#
loop_
_entity.id
_entity.type
_entity.pdbx_description
1 polymer ?
#
loop_
_entity_poly.entity_id
_entity_poly.type
_entity_poly.pdbx_seq_one_letter_code
_entity_poly.pdbx_strand_id
1 'polypeptide(L)'
;AGVIGQDAACEACARVVVPFKAGVHDPDKPLGSLFFVGPTGVGKTELAKQLAHYLFGDAKRLIRVDMSEYMVRGAAQRLLEVGEGVSSLAQRVRAQPLSLVLFDEIEKAHRETFDLLLGLLGEGRLTDSRGSLVDFRMTIVVMTSNLGVSERAAAGFGTSRQQDFARGVREHFRPEFWNRLDHVVWFGHLQREDVRRIVDLELGKVRAREGLRARGVALQVSSAARDRLADLGYDERRGARPLQRVIEERVVTPMAVHLAEAPELTGVTFRVACAGE
;
A
#
# COMPACT_ATOMS: atom_id res chain seq x y z
N ALA A 1 14.12 1.93 3.99
CA ALA A 1 13.61 2.47 2.72
C ALA A 1 13.07 1.33 1.85
N GLY A 2 11.78 1.02 2.00
CA GLY A 2 11.10 -0.05 1.24
C GLY A 2 10.23 0.48 0.09
N VAL A 3 10.13 1.81 -0.09
CA VAL A 3 9.35 2.44 -1.17
C VAL A 3 10.31 3.27 -2.03
N ILE A 4 10.25 3.06 -3.33
CA ILE A 4 11.16 3.63 -4.31
C ILE A 4 10.41 4.63 -5.19
N GLY A 5 11.05 5.76 -5.54
CA GLY A 5 10.51 6.80 -6.42
C GLY A 5 9.38 7.64 -5.81
N GLN A 6 9.21 7.63 -4.47
CA GLN A 6 8.16 8.35 -3.75
C GLN A 6 8.71 9.11 -2.52
N ASP A 7 9.84 9.78 -2.68
CA ASP A 7 10.54 10.44 -1.56
C ASP A 7 9.67 11.52 -0.90
N ALA A 8 8.97 12.34 -1.70
CA ALA A 8 8.03 13.35 -1.18
C ALA A 8 6.88 12.72 -0.35
N ALA A 9 6.40 11.53 -0.75
CA ALA A 9 5.38 10.82 0.01
C ALA A 9 5.94 10.29 1.33
N CYS A 10 7.17 9.80 1.33
CA CYS A 10 7.86 9.36 2.56
C CYS A 10 8.07 10.52 3.54
N GLU A 11 8.48 11.70 3.04
CA GLU A 11 8.64 12.91 3.86
C GLU A 11 7.30 13.39 4.45
N ALA A 12 6.23 13.36 3.66
CA ALA A 12 4.89 13.72 4.15
C ALA A 12 4.43 12.78 5.28
N CYS A 13 4.68 11.47 5.15
CA CYS A 13 4.40 10.52 6.22
C CYS A 13 5.24 10.80 7.49
N ALA A 14 6.50 11.21 7.34
CA ALA A 14 7.35 11.53 8.47
C ALA A 14 6.81 12.68 9.31
N ARG A 15 6.13 13.67 8.69
CA ARG A 15 5.51 14.80 9.39
C ARG A 15 4.39 14.38 10.35
N VAL A 16 3.66 13.31 10.06
CA VAL A 16 2.63 12.75 10.95
C VAL A 16 3.27 11.95 12.09
N VAL A 17 4.38 11.28 11.80
CA VAL A 17 5.08 10.45 12.77
C VAL A 17 5.75 11.29 13.87
N VAL A 18 6.27 12.46 13.54
CA VAL A 18 7.02 13.31 14.49
C VAL A 18 6.17 13.77 15.68
N PRO A 19 4.95 14.34 15.50
CA PRO A 19 4.08 14.70 16.63
C PRO A 19 3.70 13.52 17.51
N PHE A 20 3.44 12.35 16.89
CA PHE A 20 3.16 11.11 17.62
C PHE A 20 4.34 10.72 18.52
N LYS A 21 5.57 10.64 17.97
CA LYS A 21 6.76 10.26 18.75
C LYS A 21 7.12 11.29 19.82
N ALA A 22 6.79 12.55 19.59
CA ALA A 22 6.99 13.62 20.55
C ALA A 22 5.90 13.70 21.64
N GLY A 23 4.81 12.91 21.51
CA GLY A 23 3.70 12.91 22.48
C GLY A 23 2.86 14.18 22.48
N VAL A 24 2.86 14.94 21.36
CA VAL A 24 2.14 16.23 21.24
C VAL A 24 0.94 16.15 20.27
N HIS A 25 0.48 14.96 19.98
CA HIS A 25 -0.72 14.73 19.17
C HIS A 25 -2.01 15.08 19.94
N ASP A 26 -3.09 15.36 19.19
CA ASP A 26 -4.41 15.61 19.76
C ASP A 26 -4.99 14.30 20.36
N PRO A 27 -5.28 14.24 21.67
CA PRO A 27 -5.73 13.01 22.33
C PRO A 27 -7.15 12.58 21.95
N ASP A 28 -7.92 13.43 21.31
CA ASP A 28 -9.32 13.15 20.93
C ASP A 28 -9.47 12.69 19.47
N LYS A 29 -8.36 12.62 18.71
CA LYS A 29 -8.33 12.18 17.32
C LYS A 29 -7.43 10.96 17.12
N PRO A 30 -7.52 10.27 15.96
CA PRO A 30 -6.48 9.31 15.57
C PRO A 30 -5.08 9.93 15.63
N LEU A 31 -4.04 9.11 15.84
CA LEU A 31 -2.64 9.56 15.87
C LEU A 31 -2.20 10.29 14.61
N GLY A 32 -2.91 10.09 13.52
CA GLY A 32 -2.76 10.80 12.26
C GLY A 32 -3.69 10.25 11.20
N SER A 33 -4.03 11.11 10.25
CA SER A 33 -4.91 10.82 9.12
C SER A 33 -4.22 11.22 7.80
N LEU A 34 -3.98 10.23 6.93
CA LEU A 34 -3.26 10.38 5.68
C LEU A 34 -4.13 9.97 4.50
N PHE A 35 -4.14 10.78 3.46
CA PHE A 35 -4.82 10.44 2.21
C PHE A 35 -3.82 10.29 1.07
N PHE A 36 -3.59 9.06 0.60
CA PHE A 36 -2.67 8.70 -0.47
C PHE A 36 -3.38 8.72 -1.82
N VAL A 37 -3.01 9.63 -2.67
CA VAL A 37 -3.63 9.84 -3.97
C VAL A 37 -2.62 9.67 -5.10
N GLY A 38 -2.97 8.93 -6.14
CA GLY A 38 -2.09 8.74 -7.28
C GLY A 38 -2.40 7.49 -8.10
N PRO A 39 -1.64 7.22 -9.16
CA PRO A 39 -1.85 6.10 -10.06
C PRO A 39 -1.84 4.73 -9.36
N THR A 40 -2.42 3.74 -10.03
CA THR A 40 -2.33 2.35 -9.57
C THR A 40 -0.89 1.83 -9.68
N GLY A 41 -0.46 1.01 -8.72
CA GLY A 41 0.83 0.31 -8.79
C GLY A 41 2.07 1.17 -8.54
N VAL A 42 1.93 2.39 -7.98
CA VAL A 42 3.05 3.30 -7.65
C VAL A 42 3.57 3.16 -6.22
N GLY A 43 2.99 2.27 -5.42
CA GLY A 43 3.49 1.97 -4.06
C GLY A 43 2.67 2.51 -2.90
N LYS A 44 1.43 3.01 -3.10
CA LYS A 44 0.56 3.54 -2.02
C LYS A 44 0.38 2.54 -0.87
N THR A 45 -0.12 1.35 -1.18
CA THR A 45 -0.34 0.27 -0.19
C THR A 45 0.99 -0.22 0.42
N GLU A 46 2.08 -0.22 -0.36
CA GLU A 46 3.40 -0.60 0.15
C GLU A 46 3.93 0.44 1.16
N LEU A 47 3.74 1.74 0.90
CA LEU A 47 4.12 2.78 1.86
C LEU A 47 3.35 2.63 3.18
N ALA A 48 2.05 2.30 3.14
CA ALA A 48 1.27 2.03 4.35
C ALA A 48 1.82 0.84 5.15
N LYS A 49 2.23 -0.26 4.47
CA LYS A 49 2.88 -1.42 5.13
C LYS A 49 4.21 -1.04 5.77
N GLN A 50 5.05 -0.30 5.05
CA GLN A 50 6.35 0.15 5.56
C GLN A 50 6.19 1.11 6.73
N LEU A 51 5.17 1.97 6.70
CA LEU A 51 4.84 2.88 7.79
C LEU A 51 4.40 2.10 9.05
N ALA A 52 3.53 1.08 8.89
CA ALA A 52 3.13 0.21 10.00
C ALA A 52 4.33 -0.52 10.60
N HIS A 53 5.20 -1.08 9.77
CA HIS A 53 6.41 -1.76 10.23
C HIS A 53 7.37 -0.79 10.95
N TYR A 54 7.57 0.42 10.40
CA TYR A 54 8.45 1.43 11.00
C TYR A 54 7.96 1.93 12.38
N LEU A 55 6.65 2.10 12.52
CA LEU A 55 6.06 2.66 13.74
C LEU A 55 5.87 1.61 14.84
N PHE A 56 5.45 0.42 14.46
CA PHE A 56 4.98 -0.60 15.40
C PHE A 56 5.88 -1.85 15.43
N GLY A 57 6.95 -1.87 14.63
CA GLY A 57 7.91 -2.99 14.57
C GLY A 57 7.40 -4.24 13.84
N ASP A 58 6.12 -4.29 13.46
CA ASP A 58 5.51 -5.44 12.79
C ASP A 58 4.53 -4.97 11.69
N ALA A 59 4.71 -5.48 10.47
CA ALA A 59 3.80 -5.24 9.35
C ALA A 59 2.38 -5.81 9.60
N LYS A 60 2.21 -6.76 10.53
CA LYS A 60 0.91 -7.30 10.94
C LYS A 60 0.06 -6.29 11.71
N ARG A 61 0.65 -5.18 12.15
CA ARG A 61 -0.08 -4.05 12.72
C ARG A 61 -0.84 -3.23 11.67
N LEU A 62 -0.83 -3.65 10.42
CA LEU A 62 -1.65 -3.10 9.35
C LEU A 62 -3.02 -3.80 9.30
N ILE A 63 -4.07 -3.05 9.59
CA ILE A 63 -5.46 -3.47 9.41
C ILE A 63 -5.94 -2.93 8.06
N ARG A 64 -5.92 -3.76 7.02
CA ARG A 64 -6.41 -3.37 5.69
C ARG A 64 -7.90 -3.66 5.54
N VAL A 65 -8.63 -2.69 4.99
CA VAL A 65 -10.04 -2.76 4.60
C VAL A 65 -10.15 -2.35 3.14
N ASP A 66 -10.61 -3.24 2.28
CA ASP A 66 -10.82 -2.96 0.85
C ASP A 66 -12.22 -2.34 0.67
N MET A 67 -12.27 -1.10 0.21
CA MET A 67 -13.52 -0.38 0.06
C MET A 67 -14.38 -0.88 -1.10
N SER A 68 -13.82 -1.69 -2.00
CA SER A 68 -14.61 -2.36 -3.03
C SER A 68 -15.63 -3.36 -2.47
N GLU A 69 -15.43 -3.84 -1.24
CA GLU A 69 -16.38 -4.68 -0.53
C GLU A 69 -17.56 -3.90 0.08
N TYR A 70 -17.46 -2.55 0.11
CA TYR A 70 -18.40 -1.65 0.78
C TYR A 70 -19.09 -0.68 -0.18
N MET A 71 -19.32 -1.11 -1.42
CA MET A 71 -19.91 -0.31 -2.51
C MET A 71 -21.42 -0.15 -2.41
N VAL A 72 -22.11 -1.03 -1.70
CA VAL A 72 -23.56 -1.08 -1.64
C VAL A 72 -24.10 -0.45 -0.36
N ARG A 73 -25.36 0.02 -0.41
CA ARG A 73 -26.05 0.54 0.75
C ARG A 73 -26.10 -0.50 1.88
N GLY A 74 -25.91 -0.05 3.12
CA GLY A 74 -25.89 -0.90 4.31
C GLY A 74 -24.59 -1.67 4.53
N ALA A 75 -23.66 -1.69 3.56
CA ALA A 75 -22.38 -2.39 3.73
C ALA A 75 -21.52 -1.79 4.87
N ALA A 76 -21.67 -0.49 5.16
CA ALA A 76 -20.97 0.18 6.24
C ALA A 76 -21.14 -0.52 7.61
N GLN A 77 -22.30 -1.12 7.85
CA GLN A 77 -22.61 -1.83 9.10
C GLN A 77 -21.67 -3.00 9.35
N ARG A 78 -21.21 -3.69 8.29
CA ARG A 78 -20.25 -4.81 8.40
C ARG A 78 -18.89 -4.39 9.00
N LEU A 79 -18.52 -3.12 8.88
CA LEU A 79 -17.30 -2.60 9.51
C LEU A 79 -17.40 -2.60 11.04
N LEU A 80 -18.62 -2.47 11.55
CA LEU A 80 -18.95 -2.30 12.96
C LEU A 80 -19.60 -3.58 13.59
N GLU A 81 -19.78 -4.63 12.79
CA GLU A 81 -20.42 -5.85 13.23
C GLU A 81 -19.58 -6.58 14.29
N VAL A 82 -20.25 -7.11 15.32
CA VAL A 82 -19.59 -7.84 16.41
C VAL A 82 -20.30 -9.18 16.63
N GLY A 83 -19.58 -10.29 16.44
CA GLY A 83 -20.10 -11.64 16.56
C GLY A 83 -19.00 -12.70 16.57
N GLU A 84 -19.33 -13.93 16.90
CA GLU A 84 -18.43 -15.07 16.76
C GLU A 84 -18.13 -15.32 15.28
N GLY A 85 -16.86 -15.54 14.94
CA GLY A 85 -16.41 -15.76 13.57
C GLY A 85 -16.37 -14.52 12.67
N VAL A 86 -16.80 -13.34 13.16
CA VAL A 86 -16.74 -12.08 12.42
C VAL A 86 -15.37 -11.44 12.61
N SER A 87 -14.75 -10.98 11.53
CA SER A 87 -13.47 -10.24 11.55
C SER A 87 -13.68 -8.79 11.06
N SER A 88 -14.61 -8.07 11.72
CA SER A 88 -14.90 -6.68 11.37
C SER A 88 -13.77 -5.73 11.76
N LEU A 89 -13.80 -4.51 11.20
CA LEU A 89 -12.88 -3.45 11.59
C LEU A 89 -12.93 -3.18 13.11
N ALA A 90 -14.13 -3.13 13.69
CA ALA A 90 -14.33 -2.90 15.12
C ALA A 90 -13.61 -3.94 15.99
N GLN A 91 -13.74 -5.23 15.65
CA GLN A 91 -13.08 -6.31 16.39
C GLN A 91 -11.56 -6.29 16.20
N ARG A 92 -11.08 -6.03 14.98
CA ARG A 92 -9.63 -5.97 14.68
C ARG A 92 -8.95 -4.83 15.43
N VAL A 93 -9.57 -3.64 15.48
CA VAL A 93 -9.03 -2.48 16.21
C VAL A 93 -9.06 -2.73 17.73
N ARG A 94 -10.09 -3.36 18.28
CA ARG A 94 -10.09 -3.76 19.70
C ARG A 94 -8.99 -4.76 20.04
N ALA A 95 -8.72 -5.71 19.15
CA ALA A 95 -7.64 -6.67 19.33
C ALA A 95 -6.24 -6.03 19.16
N GLN A 96 -6.14 -4.96 18.35
CA GLN A 96 -4.90 -4.24 18.07
C GLN A 96 -5.13 -2.73 18.10
N PRO A 97 -5.31 -2.10 19.26
CA PRO A 97 -5.57 -0.66 19.35
C PRO A 97 -4.45 0.19 18.73
N LEU A 98 -3.19 -0.20 18.95
CA LEU A 98 -2.03 0.46 18.33
C LEU A 98 -1.75 -0.18 16.97
N SER A 99 -2.36 0.37 15.92
CA SER A 99 -2.29 -0.15 14.56
C SER A 99 -2.40 0.94 13.50
N LEU A 100 -2.07 0.58 12.25
CA LEU A 100 -2.38 1.39 11.08
C LEU A 100 -3.60 0.80 10.38
N VAL A 101 -4.66 1.59 10.25
CA VAL A 101 -5.88 1.22 9.54
C VAL A 101 -5.80 1.79 8.13
N LEU A 102 -5.79 0.91 7.14
CA LEU A 102 -5.74 1.27 5.72
C LEU A 102 -7.10 1.01 5.06
N PHE A 103 -7.77 2.08 4.64
CA PHE A 103 -8.93 2.02 3.77
C PHE A 103 -8.47 2.13 2.31
N ASP A 104 -8.44 1.01 1.61
CA ASP A 104 -7.91 0.94 0.24
C ASP A 104 -9.02 1.20 -0.79
N GLU A 105 -8.76 2.06 -1.81
CA GLU A 105 -9.67 2.47 -2.88
C GLU A 105 -10.97 3.13 -2.36
N ILE A 106 -10.80 4.15 -1.51
CA ILE A 106 -11.90 4.83 -0.78
C ILE A 106 -13.00 5.39 -1.70
N GLU A 107 -12.67 5.74 -2.95
CA GLU A 107 -13.62 6.23 -3.96
C GLU A 107 -14.70 5.21 -4.34
N LYS A 108 -14.47 3.93 -4.06
CA LYS A 108 -15.45 2.86 -4.33
C LYS A 108 -16.50 2.71 -3.23
N ALA A 109 -16.24 3.27 -2.06
CA ALA A 109 -17.11 3.12 -0.92
C ALA A 109 -18.47 3.80 -1.13
N HIS A 110 -19.55 3.14 -0.65
CA HIS A 110 -20.86 3.78 -0.61
C HIS A 110 -20.85 5.00 0.31
N ARG A 111 -21.71 5.98 0.03
CA ARG A 111 -21.81 7.25 0.78
C ARG A 111 -21.95 7.05 2.29
N GLU A 112 -22.73 6.06 2.74
CA GLU A 112 -22.89 5.74 4.17
C GLU A 112 -21.55 5.35 4.83
N THR A 113 -20.66 4.68 4.11
CA THR A 113 -19.32 4.35 4.60
C THR A 113 -18.47 5.61 4.79
N PHE A 114 -18.63 6.60 3.89
CA PHE A 114 -17.97 7.90 4.06
C PHE A 114 -18.43 8.64 5.30
N ASP A 115 -19.74 8.66 5.58
CA ASP A 115 -20.30 9.33 6.76
C ASP A 115 -19.75 8.70 8.05
N LEU A 116 -19.58 7.37 8.08
CA LEU A 116 -18.93 6.65 9.17
C LEU A 116 -17.46 7.03 9.33
N LEU A 117 -16.71 7.13 8.22
CA LEU A 117 -15.29 7.53 8.25
C LEU A 117 -15.11 8.98 8.70
N LEU A 118 -16.05 9.88 8.36
CA LEU A 118 -16.03 11.24 8.87
C LEU A 118 -16.14 11.26 10.40
N GLY A 119 -17.00 10.44 11.01
CA GLY A 119 -17.06 10.28 12.47
C GLY A 119 -15.74 9.80 13.05
N LEU A 120 -15.16 8.76 12.46
CA LEU A 120 -13.87 8.21 12.88
C LEU A 120 -12.73 9.25 12.84
N LEU A 121 -12.63 10.01 11.74
CA LEU A 121 -11.58 11.03 11.58
C LEU A 121 -11.76 12.23 12.52
N GLY A 122 -13.03 12.57 12.87
CA GLY A 122 -13.34 13.72 13.73
C GLY A 122 -13.21 13.44 15.22
N GLU A 123 -13.71 12.29 15.65
CA GLU A 123 -13.86 11.95 17.08
C GLU A 123 -12.95 10.79 17.53
N GLY A 124 -12.23 10.16 16.62
CA GLY A 124 -11.39 9.00 16.92
C GLY A 124 -12.16 7.80 17.47
N ARG A 125 -13.48 7.76 17.31
CA ARG A 125 -14.36 6.74 17.90
C ARG A 125 -15.49 6.37 16.95
N LEU A 126 -15.92 5.11 17.03
CA LEU A 126 -17.13 4.62 16.37
C LEU A 126 -17.94 3.79 17.37
N THR A 127 -19.24 3.66 17.13
CA THR A 127 -20.10 2.78 17.91
C THR A 127 -20.36 1.51 17.11
N ASP A 128 -20.11 0.35 17.72
CA ASP A 128 -20.34 -0.94 17.08
C ASP A 128 -21.83 -1.35 17.05
N SER A 129 -22.14 -2.48 16.43
CA SER A 129 -23.51 -3.01 16.30
C SER A 129 -24.17 -3.37 17.65
N ARG A 130 -23.40 -3.41 18.74
CA ARG A 130 -23.91 -3.66 20.11
C ARG A 130 -24.00 -2.39 20.97
N GLY A 131 -23.76 -1.22 20.38
CA GLY A 131 -23.78 0.06 21.09
C GLY A 131 -22.52 0.36 21.89
N SER A 132 -21.45 -0.44 21.74
CA SER A 132 -20.19 -0.22 22.46
C SER A 132 -19.23 0.64 21.66
N LEU A 133 -18.51 1.54 22.33
CA LEU A 133 -17.49 2.38 21.68
C LEU A 133 -16.29 1.55 21.22
N VAL A 134 -15.82 1.86 20.02
CA VAL A 134 -14.56 1.38 19.44
C VAL A 134 -13.61 2.57 19.33
N ASP A 135 -12.47 2.48 19.99
CA ASP A 135 -11.50 3.57 20.11
C ASP A 135 -10.42 3.46 19.02
N PHE A 136 -10.34 4.48 18.16
CA PHE A 136 -9.35 4.62 17.08
C PHE A 136 -8.28 5.66 17.38
N ARG A 137 -8.28 6.29 18.57
CA ARG A 137 -7.35 7.37 18.91
C ARG A 137 -5.90 6.91 18.96
N MET A 138 -5.68 5.61 19.15
CA MET A 138 -4.34 5.01 19.09
C MET A 138 -4.03 4.41 17.70
N THR A 139 -4.78 4.75 16.66
CA THR A 139 -4.54 4.30 15.30
C THR A 139 -4.02 5.41 14.41
N ILE A 140 -3.26 5.03 13.37
CA ILE A 140 -3.02 5.91 12.21
C ILE A 140 -3.97 5.47 11.11
N VAL A 141 -4.73 6.41 10.57
CA VAL A 141 -5.68 6.17 9.50
C VAL A 141 -5.03 6.55 8.17
N VAL A 142 -4.96 5.61 7.26
CA VAL A 142 -4.50 5.82 5.87
C VAL A 142 -5.63 5.47 4.93
N MET A 143 -5.92 6.34 4.00
CA MET A 143 -6.86 6.08 2.91
C MET A 143 -6.13 6.17 1.59
N THR A 144 -6.46 5.30 0.62
CA THR A 144 -5.90 5.39 -0.73
C THR A 144 -6.97 5.70 -1.75
N SER A 145 -6.58 6.41 -2.81
CA SER A 145 -7.43 6.64 -3.97
C SER A 145 -6.64 6.59 -5.28
N ASN A 146 -7.29 6.07 -6.32
CA ASN A 146 -6.79 6.08 -7.69
C ASN A 146 -7.49 7.15 -8.55
N LEU A 147 -8.32 8.00 -7.96
CA LEU A 147 -9.02 9.08 -8.68
C LEU A 147 -8.05 10.07 -9.33
N GLY A 148 -8.50 10.69 -10.40
CA GLY A 148 -7.78 11.73 -11.12
C GLY A 148 -6.77 11.20 -12.14
N VAL A 149 -6.55 9.91 -12.24
CA VAL A 149 -5.75 9.27 -13.31
C VAL A 149 -6.64 9.07 -14.54
N SER A 150 -7.03 10.17 -15.21
CA SER A 150 -7.70 10.06 -16.50
C SER A 150 -6.71 9.63 -17.59
N GLU A 151 -7.17 8.85 -18.55
CA GLU A 151 -6.36 8.36 -19.70
C GLU A 151 -5.65 9.46 -20.50
N ARG A 152 -6.06 10.73 -20.36
CA ARG A 152 -5.46 11.90 -20.97
C ARG A 152 -4.25 12.47 -20.20
N ALA A 153 -4.01 12.04 -18.96
CA ALA A 153 -2.92 12.56 -18.13
C ALA A 153 -1.55 11.89 -18.40
N ALA A 154 -1.50 10.83 -19.18
CA ALA A 154 -0.27 10.07 -19.47
C ALA A 154 0.77 10.79 -20.35
N ALA A 155 0.45 11.93 -20.94
CA ALA A 155 1.35 12.64 -21.85
C ALA A 155 1.76 14.02 -21.31
N GLY A 156 2.80 14.08 -20.47
CA GLY A 156 3.59 15.28 -20.18
C GLY A 156 3.34 15.96 -18.82
N PHE A 157 4.43 16.20 -18.13
CA PHE A 157 4.52 16.93 -16.86
C PHE A 157 4.44 18.45 -17.09
N GLY A 158 3.30 19.06 -16.71
CA GLY A 158 3.18 20.51 -16.57
C GLY A 158 2.47 20.81 -15.24
N THR A 159 2.86 21.88 -14.55
CA THR A 159 2.29 22.32 -13.26
C THR A 159 0.77 22.53 -13.31
N SER A 160 0.20 22.88 -14.48
CA SER A 160 -1.25 23.00 -14.69
C SER A 160 -1.99 21.66 -14.56
N ARG A 161 -1.39 20.55 -14.98
CA ARG A 161 -2.02 19.21 -14.92
C ARG A 161 -2.08 18.63 -13.53
N GLN A 162 -1.07 18.88 -12.71
CA GLN A 162 -1.10 18.46 -11.31
C GLN A 162 -2.18 19.22 -10.52
N GLN A 163 -2.43 20.48 -10.87
CA GLN A 163 -3.53 21.28 -10.30
C GLN A 163 -4.90 20.78 -10.76
N ASP A 164 -5.07 20.42 -12.03
CA ASP A 164 -6.31 19.86 -12.57
C ASP A 164 -6.61 18.49 -11.95
N PHE A 165 -5.58 17.66 -11.77
CA PHE A 165 -5.67 16.38 -11.06
C PHE A 165 -6.12 16.58 -9.61
N ALA A 166 -5.46 17.49 -8.89
CA ALA A 166 -5.81 17.79 -7.50
C ALA A 166 -7.23 18.36 -7.37
N ARG A 167 -7.67 19.17 -8.36
CA ARG A 167 -9.04 19.71 -8.41
C ARG A 167 -10.06 18.60 -8.62
N GLY A 168 -9.85 17.70 -9.59
CA GLY A 168 -10.78 16.58 -9.85
C GLY A 168 -10.94 15.64 -8.66
N VAL A 169 -9.84 15.39 -7.93
CA VAL A 169 -9.91 14.61 -6.67
C VAL A 169 -10.67 15.38 -5.59
N ARG A 170 -10.45 16.69 -5.47
CA ARG A 170 -11.16 17.52 -4.48
C ARG A 170 -12.67 17.63 -4.75
N GLU A 171 -13.09 17.68 -6.00
CA GLU A 171 -14.50 17.75 -6.39
C GLU A 171 -15.24 16.44 -6.11
N HIS A 172 -14.54 15.31 -6.05
CA HIS A 172 -15.16 14.01 -5.78
C HIS A 172 -15.58 13.84 -4.31
N PHE A 173 -14.81 14.39 -3.39
CA PHE A 173 -15.05 14.26 -1.96
C PHE A 173 -15.61 15.54 -1.37
N ARG A 174 -16.46 15.41 -0.35
CA ARG A 174 -17.08 16.56 0.33
C ARG A 174 -16.03 17.42 1.04
N PRO A 175 -16.27 18.75 1.20
CA PRO A 175 -15.36 19.64 1.92
C PRO A 175 -15.02 19.19 3.34
N GLU A 176 -16.00 18.59 4.05
CA GLU A 176 -15.83 18.11 5.41
C GLU A 176 -14.78 17.01 5.53
N PHE A 177 -14.62 16.20 4.48
CA PHE A 177 -13.59 15.17 4.43
C PHE A 177 -12.18 15.78 4.43
N TRP A 178 -11.97 16.79 3.59
CA TRP A 178 -10.67 17.46 3.48
C TRP A 178 -10.25 18.15 4.78
N ASN A 179 -11.22 18.73 5.52
CA ASN A 179 -10.96 19.43 6.78
C ASN A 179 -10.59 18.49 7.94
N ARG A 180 -10.76 17.18 7.77
CA ARG A 180 -10.44 16.17 8.80
C ARG A 180 -9.16 15.39 8.51
N LEU A 181 -8.50 15.70 7.39
CA LEU A 181 -7.24 15.08 7.01
C LEU A 181 -6.06 15.92 7.51
N ASP A 182 -5.07 15.27 8.12
CA ASP A 182 -3.84 15.95 8.47
C ASP A 182 -2.98 16.21 7.25
N HIS A 183 -2.85 15.20 6.36
CA HIS A 183 -2.05 15.35 5.15
C HIS A 183 -2.62 14.59 3.95
N VAL A 184 -2.54 15.26 2.79
CA VAL A 184 -2.73 14.63 1.47
C VAL A 184 -1.37 14.35 0.87
N VAL A 185 -1.14 13.10 0.51
CA VAL A 185 0.13 12.59 0.01
C VAL A 185 -0.03 12.19 -1.46
N TRP A 186 0.66 12.92 -2.33
CA TRP A 186 0.59 12.73 -3.77
C TRP A 186 1.65 11.75 -4.24
N PHE A 187 1.23 10.71 -4.95
CA PHE A 187 2.11 9.73 -5.59
C PHE A 187 2.25 10.03 -7.07
N GLY A 188 3.49 10.16 -7.54
CA GLY A 188 3.81 10.32 -8.95
C GLY A 188 3.90 8.99 -9.71
N HIS A 189 3.97 9.09 -11.05
CA HIS A 189 4.33 7.95 -11.87
C HIS A 189 5.78 7.53 -11.59
N LEU A 190 6.03 6.23 -11.63
CA LEU A 190 7.37 5.68 -11.50
C LEU A 190 8.17 5.97 -12.78
N GLN A 191 9.43 6.39 -12.62
CA GLN A 191 10.37 6.51 -13.70
C GLN A 191 11.03 5.15 -13.99
N ARG A 192 11.67 5.01 -15.15
CA ARG A 192 12.31 3.75 -15.56
C ARG A 192 13.37 3.30 -14.55
N GLU A 193 14.15 4.24 -14.02
CA GLU A 193 15.15 3.97 -12.98
C GLU A 193 14.51 3.45 -11.69
N ASP A 194 13.35 3.97 -11.31
CA ASP A 194 12.61 3.50 -10.13
C ASP A 194 12.15 2.06 -10.33
N VAL A 195 11.60 1.74 -11.50
CA VAL A 195 11.16 0.37 -11.82
C VAL A 195 12.35 -0.60 -11.75
N ARG A 196 13.51 -0.21 -12.26
CA ARG A 196 14.73 -0.99 -12.18
C ARG A 196 15.17 -1.26 -10.74
N ARG A 197 15.13 -0.24 -9.87
CA ARG A 197 15.39 -0.38 -8.43
C ARG A 197 14.36 -1.28 -7.75
N ILE A 198 13.10 -1.25 -8.18
CA ILE A 198 12.04 -2.14 -7.69
C ILE A 198 12.32 -3.58 -8.11
N VAL A 199 12.82 -3.84 -9.34
CA VAL A 199 13.28 -5.18 -9.76
C VAL A 199 14.34 -5.71 -8.80
N ASP A 200 15.36 -4.91 -8.46
CA ASP A 200 16.43 -5.32 -7.55
C ASP A 200 15.88 -5.65 -6.15
N LEU A 201 14.92 -4.85 -5.67
CA LEU A 201 14.25 -5.09 -4.38
C LEU A 201 13.45 -6.40 -4.40
N GLU A 202 12.66 -6.65 -5.44
CA GLU A 202 11.86 -7.89 -5.56
C GLU A 202 12.75 -9.12 -5.73
N LEU A 203 13.83 -9.04 -6.52
CA LEU A 203 14.83 -10.11 -6.62
C LEU A 203 15.52 -10.35 -5.27
N GLY A 204 15.75 -9.32 -4.47
CA GLY A 204 16.23 -9.43 -3.09
C GLY A 204 15.28 -10.25 -2.21
N LYS A 205 13.96 -10.03 -2.32
CA LYS A 205 12.95 -10.83 -1.62
C LYS A 205 12.97 -12.29 -2.07
N VAL A 206 13.16 -12.56 -3.37
CA VAL A 206 13.31 -13.94 -3.88
C VAL A 206 14.53 -14.62 -3.27
N ARG A 207 15.69 -13.95 -3.25
CA ARG A 207 16.94 -14.47 -2.63
C ARG A 207 16.77 -14.78 -1.14
N ALA A 208 15.91 -14.05 -0.45
CA ALA A 208 15.64 -14.22 0.98
C ALA A 208 14.66 -15.35 1.29
N ARG A 209 14.06 -16.02 0.30
CA ARG A 209 13.13 -17.13 0.51
C ARG A 209 13.80 -18.28 1.24
N GLU A 210 13.13 -18.81 2.25
CA GLU A 210 13.67 -19.86 3.12
C GLU A 210 14.15 -21.10 2.34
N GLY A 211 13.36 -21.55 1.35
CA GLY A 211 13.73 -22.71 0.54
C GLY A 211 15.03 -22.55 -0.26
N LEU A 212 15.39 -21.32 -0.67
CA LEU A 212 16.67 -21.05 -1.34
C LEU A 212 17.81 -20.95 -0.32
N ARG A 213 17.56 -20.28 0.80
CA ARG A 213 18.57 -20.12 1.87
C ARG A 213 18.94 -21.45 2.51
N ALA A 214 17.96 -22.29 2.83
CA ALA A 214 18.18 -23.59 3.44
C ALA A 214 19.02 -24.53 2.55
N ARG A 215 18.90 -24.39 1.22
CA ARG A 215 19.70 -25.16 0.23
C ARG A 215 21.02 -24.48 -0.14
N GLY A 216 21.31 -23.28 0.38
CA GLY A 216 22.49 -22.51 -0.02
C GLY A 216 22.46 -22.09 -1.50
N VAL A 217 21.26 -21.94 -2.08
CA VAL A 217 21.08 -21.58 -3.50
C VAL A 217 21.25 -20.08 -3.69
N ALA A 218 22.18 -19.69 -4.58
CA ALA A 218 22.38 -18.31 -4.99
C ALA A 218 21.65 -17.99 -6.29
N LEU A 219 21.13 -16.76 -6.41
CA LEU A 219 20.48 -16.24 -7.61
C LEU A 219 21.27 -15.02 -8.13
N GLN A 220 21.83 -15.13 -9.32
CA GLN A 220 22.48 -14.06 -10.06
C GLN A 220 21.64 -13.70 -11.28
N VAL A 221 21.38 -12.41 -11.47
CA VAL A 221 20.60 -11.91 -12.61
C VAL A 221 21.45 -10.86 -13.32
N SER A 222 21.67 -11.02 -14.62
CA SER A 222 22.46 -10.08 -15.42
C SER A 222 21.80 -8.70 -15.50
N SER A 223 22.58 -7.67 -15.86
CA SER A 223 22.05 -6.30 -16.03
C SER A 223 20.97 -6.26 -17.09
N ALA A 224 21.22 -6.90 -18.27
CA ALA A 224 20.25 -6.94 -19.34
C ALA A 224 18.98 -7.69 -18.97
N ALA A 225 19.08 -8.78 -18.22
CA ALA A 225 17.91 -9.51 -17.71
C ALA A 225 17.08 -8.66 -16.72
N ARG A 226 17.74 -7.86 -15.85
CA ARG A 226 17.02 -6.90 -14.97
C ARG A 226 16.31 -5.81 -15.76
N ASP A 227 16.95 -5.27 -16.78
CA ASP A 227 16.32 -4.28 -17.67
C ASP A 227 15.11 -4.88 -18.40
N ARG A 228 15.25 -6.11 -18.88
CA ARG A 228 14.15 -6.82 -19.54
C ARG A 228 12.98 -7.10 -18.58
N LEU A 229 13.27 -7.49 -17.33
CA LEU A 229 12.23 -7.65 -16.30
C LEU A 229 11.52 -6.33 -15.99
N ALA A 230 12.26 -5.21 -15.93
CA ALA A 230 11.68 -3.90 -15.73
C ALA A 230 10.73 -3.50 -16.89
N ASP A 231 11.16 -3.69 -18.14
CA ASP A 231 10.35 -3.39 -19.32
C ASP A 231 9.08 -4.27 -19.40
N LEU A 232 9.16 -5.54 -19.03
CA LEU A 232 8.01 -6.45 -19.02
C LEU A 232 7.09 -6.23 -17.80
N GLY A 233 7.64 -5.79 -16.69
CA GLY A 233 6.96 -5.63 -15.40
C GLY A 233 6.35 -4.27 -15.17
N TYR A 234 6.56 -3.31 -16.07
CA TYR A 234 5.98 -1.97 -15.98
C TYR A 234 4.90 -1.75 -17.04
N ASP A 235 3.82 -1.15 -16.64
CA ASP A 235 2.70 -0.75 -17.50
C ASP A 235 2.22 0.64 -17.05
N GLU A 236 2.05 1.59 -17.97
CA GLU A 236 1.66 2.97 -17.64
C GLU A 236 0.35 3.07 -16.85
N ARG A 237 -0.59 2.15 -17.04
CA ARG A 237 -1.89 2.13 -16.36
C ARG A 237 -1.83 1.38 -15.02
N ARG A 238 -0.97 0.36 -14.92
CA ARG A 238 -0.87 -0.54 -13.75
C ARG A 238 0.38 -0.34 -12.92
N GLY A 239 1.27 0.58 -13.35
CA GLY A 239 2.54 0.84 -12.68
C GLY A 239 3.42 -0.41 -12.61
N ALA A 240 4.08 -0.62 -11.50
CA ALA A 240 4.91 -1.80 -11.24
C ALA A 240 4.13 -3.02 -10.71
N ARG A 241 2.79 -3.00 -10.69
CA ARG A 241 1.97 -4.13 -10.20
C ARG A 241 2.22 -5.44 -10.96
N PRO A 242 2.45 -5.45 -12.31
CA PRO A 242 2.77 -6.69 -13.03
C PRO A 242 4.13 -7.29 -12.69
N LEU A 243 5.07 -6.51 -12.13
CA LEU A 243 6.46 -6.90 -11.95
C LEU A 243 6.64 -8.17 -11.11
N GLN A 244 5.91 -8.30 -10.01
CA GLN A 244 5.98 -9.50 -9.17
C GLN A 244 5.61 -10.75 -9.96
N ARG A 245 4.54 -10.68 -10.74
CA ARG A 245 4.12 -11.79 -11.59
C ARG A 245 5.16 -12.13 -12.65
N VAL A 246 5.75 -11.14 -13.30
CA VAL A 246 6.81 -11.33 -14.30
C VAL A 246 8.03 -12.02 -13.67
N ILE A 247 8.44 -11.61 -12.47
CA ILE A 247 9.56 -12.25 -11.75
C ILE A 247 9.21 -13.70 -11.37
N GLU A 248 7.99 -13.95 -10.87
CA GLU A 248 7.55 -15.33 -10.59
C GLU A 248 7.58 -16.21 -11.84
N GLU A 249 7.00 -15.75 -12.95
CA GLU A 249 6.89 -16.53 -14.19
C GLU A 249 8.26 -16.73 -14.89
N ARG A 250 9.14 -15.72 -14.89
CA ARG A 250 10.37 -15.73 -15.67
C ARG A 250 11.63 -16.16 -14.91
N VAL A 251 11.59 -16.05 -13.58
CA VAL A 251 12.75 -16.34 -12.74
C VAL A 251 12.44 -17.47 -11.76
N VAL A 252 11.39 -17.30 -10.95
CA VAL A 252 11.15 -18.23 -9.83
C VAL A 252 10.62 -19.57 -10.32
N THR A 253 9.63 -19.58 -11.21
CA THR A 253 9.03 -20.83 -11.70
C THR A 253 10.04 -21.72 -12.42
N PRO A 254 10.88 -21.24 -13.37
CA PRO A 254 11.91 -22.07 -13.99
C PRO A 254 12.92 -22.62 -12.98
N MET A 255 13.35 -21.79 -12.03
CA MET A 255 14.27 -22.22 -10.99
C MET A 255 13.64 -23.29 -10.07
N ALA A 256 12.36 -23.12 -9.72
CA ALA A 256 11.63 -24.06 -8.88
C ALA A 256 11.45 -25.43 -9.56
N VAL A 257 11.21 -25.47 -10.88
CA VAL A 257 11.15 -26.71 -11.66
C VAL A 257 12.48 -27.47 -11.57
N HIS A 258 13.61 -26.82 -11.82
CA HIS A 258 14.93 -27.44 -11.72
C HIS A 258 15.23 -27.97 -10.30
N LEU A 259 14.85 -27.22 -9.27
CA LEU A 259 15.03 -27.65 -7.88
C LEU A 259 14.10 -28.81 -7.48
N ALA A 260 12.96 -28.95 -8.15
CA ALA A 260 12.04 -30.06 -7.92
C ALA A 260 12.49 -31.34 -8.65
N GLU A 261 13.07 -31.21 -9.84
CA GLU A 261 13.65 -32.33 -10.62
C GLU A 261 14.92 -32.89 -10.01
N ALA A 262 15.67 -32.05 -9.28
CA ALA A 262 16.91 -32.44 -8.60
C ALA A 262 16.90 -32.01 -7.12
N PRO A 263 16.18 -32.72 -6.23
CA PRO A 263 16.01 -32.34 -4.84
C PRO A 263 17.33 -32.26 -4.02
N GLU A 264 18.35 -32.98 -4.46
CA GLU A 264 19.71 -33.02 -3.84
C GLU A 264 20.54 -31.78 -4.16
N LEU A 265 20.15 -30.93 -5.10
CA LEU A 265 20.89 -29.73 -5.46
C LEU A 265 20.97 -28.76 -4.26
N THR A 266 22.19 -28.53 -3.80
CA THR A 266 22.56 -27.58 -2.75
C THR A 266 23.80 -26.80 -3.15
N GLY A 267 23.97 -25.57 -2.64
CA GLY A 267 25.16 -24.75 -2.89
C GLY A 267 25.34 -24.29 -4.34
N VAL A 268 24.27 -24.37 -5.17
CA VAL A 268 24.34 -24.02 -6.59
C VAL A 268 23.99 -22.54 -6.83
N THR A 269 24.45 -22.01 -7.97
CA THR A 269 24.13 -20.65 -8.41
C THR A 269 23.30 -20.72 -9.70
N PHE A 270 22.05 -20.24 -9.62
CA PHE A 270 21.23 -19.99 -10.81
C PHE A 270 21.63 -18.65 -11.43
N ARG A 271 21.93 -18.67 -12.72
CA ARG A 271 22.21 -17.47 -13.51
C ARG A 271 21.07 -17.21 -14.47
N VAL A 272 20.51 -16.00 -14.40
CA VAL A 272 19.45 -15.53 -15.30
C VAL A 272 20.06 -14.46 -16.20
N ALA A 273 20.07 -14.74 -17.49
CA ALA A 273 20.60 -13.86 -18.54
C ALA A 273 19.60 -13.74 -19.70
N CYS A 274 19.76 -12.74 -20.55
CA CYS A 274 19.03 -12.67 -21.80
C CYS A 274 19.61 -13.66 -22.82
N ALA A 275 18.77 -14.17 -23.73
CA ALA A 275 19.24 -15.01 -24.82
C ALA A 275 20.28 -14.26 -25.65
N GLY A 276 21.50 -14.78 -25.76
CA GLY A 276 22.63 -14.19 -26.46
C GLY A 276 23.71 -13.55 -25.58
N GLU A 277 23.57 -13.62 -24.23
CA GLU A 277 24.63 -13.28 -23.26
C GLU A 277 25.47 -14.50 -22.83
#